data_54bc80f828ad4df30bf8ed8367625b6d
#
_entry.id   54bc80f828ad4df30bf8ed8367625b6d
#
_cell.length_a   1.000
_cell.length_b   1.000
_cell.length_c   1.000
_cell.angle_alpha   90.00
_cell.angle_beta   90.00
_cell.angle_gamma   90.00
#
_symmetry.space_group_name_H-M   'P 1'
#
loop_
_entity.id
_entity.type
_entity.pdbx_description
1 polymer ?
#
loop_
_entity_poly.entity_id
_entity_poly.type
_entity_poly.pdbx_seq_one_letter_code
_entity_poly.pdbx_strand_id
1 'polypeptide(L)'
;MKITFISDTHNKHNHLTSNAYNNILGSGDVLVHAGDCTSMGKSHEITNFLNWFAMTDFKHKIFIAGNHDFGFEMHTDIAEEFKEKGIIYLFDSEVVIDGVKFYGSPWQPEFYDWAFN
;
A
#
# COMPACT_ATOMS: atom_id res chain seq x y z
N MET A 1 8.58 -19.02 -0.81
CA MET A 1 7.89 -17.77 -1.18
C MET A 1 8.65 -16.58 -0.60
N LYS A 2 8.95 -15.59 -1.45
CA LYS A 2 9.63 -14.36 -1.01
C LYS A 2 8.58 -13.28 -0.75
N ILE A 3 8.58 -12.72 0.45
CA ILE A 3 7.68 -11.65 0.87
C ILE A 3 8.52 -10.41 1.18
N THR A 4 8.19 -9.28 0.55
CA THR A 4 8.86 -8.01 0.78
C THR A 4 7.89 -7.05 1.45
N PHE A 5 8.30 -6.42 2.54
CA PHE A 5 7.50 -5.43 3.27
C PHE A 5 8.10 -4.05 3.10
N ILE A 6 7.27 -3.07 2.78
CA ILE A 6 7.64 -1.65 2.74
C ILE A 6 6.56 -0.84 3.44
N SER A 7 6.89 0.38 3.85
CA SER A 7 5.95 1.31 4.46
C SER A 7 6.51 2.72 4.41
N ASP A 8 5.68 3.70 4.77
CA ASP A 8 6.10 5.09 5.00
C ASP A 8 6.85 5.71 3.81
N THR A 9 6.37 5.44 2.60
CA THR A 9 7.01 5.98 1.40
C THR A 9 6.66 7.46 1.15
N HIS A 10 5.55 7.98 1.70
CA HIS A 10 5.19 9.40 1.69
C HIS A 10 5.47 10.09 0.34
N ASN A 11 4.88 9.55 -0.74
CA ASN A 11 5.03 10.04 -2.12
C ASN A 11 6.44 9.85 -2.72
N LYS A 12 7.34 9.17 -2.03
CA LYS A 12 8.71 8.92 -2.53
C LYS A 12 8.91 7.49 -3.00
N HIS A 13 7.82 6.77 -3.26
CA HIS A 13 7.86 5.37 -3.68
C HIS A 13 8.69 5.16 -4.95
N ASN A 14 8.72 6.12 -5.88
CA ASN A 14 9.49 6.01 -7.12
C ASN A 14 10.97 5.76 -6.88
N HIS A 15 11.51 6.19 -5.75
CA HIS A 15 12.91 5.97 -5.42
C HIS A 15 13.25 4.47 -5.29
N LEU A 16 12.28 3.65 -4.87
CA LEU A 16 12.49 2.22 -4.65
C LEU A 16 12.73 1.43 -5.95
N THR A 17 12.23 1.94 -7.08
CA THR A 17 12.37 1.30 -8.38
C THR A 17 13.25 2.08 -9.35
N SER A 18 13.77 3.23 -8.92
CA SER A 18 14.62 4.08 -9.75
C SER A 18 16.01 3.49 -9.94
N ASN A 19 16.54 3.55 -11.16
CA ASN A 19 17.92 3.14 -11.44
C ASN A 19 18.93 3.99 -10.67
N ALA A 20 18.60 5.25 -10.36
CA ALA A 20 19.45 6.14 -9.58
C ALA A 20 19.68 5.61 -8.16
N TYR A 21 18.79 4.76 -7.66
CA TYR A 21 18.89 4.15 -6.34
C TYR A 21 19.04 2.62 -6.45
N ASN A 22 19.57 2.14 -7.58
CA ASN A 22 19.88 0.72 -7.83
C ASN A 22 18.68 -0.22 -7.76
N ASN A 23 17.47 0.30 -8.01
CA ASN A 23 16.23 -0.49 -7.99
C ASN A 23 16.19 -1.41 -6.75
N ILE A 24 16.28 -0.82 -5.57
CA ILE A 24 16.34 -1.54 -4.29
C ILE A 24 15.18 -2.51 -4.11
N LEU A 25 13.99 -2.15 -4.58
CA LEU A 25 12.79 -2.97 -4.40
C LEU A 25 12.92 -4.34 -5.08
N GLY A 26 13.44 -4.37 -6.32
CA GLY A 26 13.59 -5.62 -7.05
C GLY A 26 12.27 -6.28 -7.39
N SER A 27 12.21 -7.61 -7.22
CA SER A 27 11.07 -8.45 -7.56
C SER A 27 10.83 -9.52 -6.50
N GLY A 28 9.70 -10.21 -6.59
CA GLY A 28 9.39 -11.30 -5.66
C GLY A 28 7.97 -11.83 -5.82
N ASP A 29 7.52 -12.62 -4.85
CA ASP A 29 6.20 -13.21 -4.88
C ASP A 29 5.13 -12.29 -4.32
N VAL A 30 5.36 -11.70 -3.15
CA VAL A 30 4.40 -10.83 -2.47
C VAL A 30 5.07 -9.54 -2.05
N LEU A 31 4.47 -8.41 -2.42
CA LEU A 31 4.86 -7.10 -1.93
C LEU A 31 3.76 -6.58 -1.02
N VAL A 32 4.11 -6.25 0.22
CA VAL A 32 3.18 -5.68 1.19
C VAL A 32 3.58 -4.24 1.49
N HIS A 33 2.67 -3.30 1.26
CA HIS A 33 2.83 -1.92 1.71
C HIS A 33 1.97 -1.71 2.95
N ALA A 34 2.62 -1.44 4.07
CA ALA A 34 1.95 -1.37 5.38
C ALA A 34 1.50 0.05 5.76
N GLY A 35 1.29 0.92 4.76
CA GLY A 35 0.69 2.22 4.98
C GLY A 35 1.62 3.41 4.85
N ASP A 36 1.02 4.60 4.90
CA ASP A 36 1.71 5.88 4.72
C ASP A 36 2.38 6.00 3.35
N CYS A 37 1.63 5.65 2.31
CA CYS A 37 2.09 5.80 0.93
C CYS A 37 1.99 7.25 0.44
N THR A 38 1.18 8.05 1.11
CA THR A 38 0.95 9.46 0.77
C THR A 38 1.35 10.34 1.95
N SER A 39 1.39 11.66 1.72
CA SER A 39 1.61 12.62 2.79
C SER A 39 0.30 12.98 3.50
N MET A 40 -0.78 13.21 2.74
CA MET A 40 -2.07 13.62 3.29
C MET A 40 -3.27 12.86 2.70
N GLY A 41 -3.04 11.87 1.84
CA GLY A 41 -4.11 11.06 1.25
C GLY A 41 -4.96 11.79 0.22
N LYS A 42 -4.40 12.78 -0.47
CA LYS A 42 -5.13 13.50 -1.53
C LYS A 42 -5.29 12.62 -2.77
N SER A 43 -6.33 12.88 -3.57
CA SER A 43 -6.65 12.05 -4.74
C SER A 43 -5.50 11.86 -5.70
N HIS A 44 -4.75 12.93 -6.02
CA HIS A 44 -3.63 12.82 -6.93
C HIS A 44 -2.46 12.01 -6.33
N GLU A 45 -2.27 12.07 -5.02
CA GLU A 45 -1.27 11.27 -4.32
C GLU A 45 -1.62 9.79 -4.41
N ILE A 46 -2.88 9.46 -4.18
CA ILE A 46 -3.38 8.08 -4.24
C ILE A 46 -3.23 7.51 -5.65
N THR A 47 -3.66 8.28 -6.66
CA THR A 47 -3.57 7.84 -8.05
C THR A 47 -2.12 7.58 -8.48
N ASN A 48 -1.21 8.47 -8.11
CA ASN A 48 0.21 8.33 -8.39
C ASN A 48 0.76 7.05 -7.76
N PHE A 49 0.45 6.81 -6.49
CA PHE A 49 0.89 5.61 -5.79
C PHE A 49 0.32 4.33 -6.43
N LEU A 50 -0.98 4.31 -6.72
CA LEU A 50 -1.64 3.13 -7.30
C LEU A 50 -1.01 2.73 -8.64
N ASN A 51 -0.74 3.70 -9.48
CA ASN A 51 -0.12 3.44 -10.78
C ASN A 51 1.27 2.83 -10.62
N TRP A 52 2.06 3.35 -9.69
CA TRP A 52 3.39 2.81 -9.41
C TRP A 52 3.30 1.40 -8.82
N PHE A 53 2.45 1.21 -7.81
CA PHE A 53 2.32 -0.06 -7.09
C PHE A 53 1.88 -1.19 -8.02
N ALA A 54 0.94 -0.89 -8.91
CA ALA A 54 0.44 -1.86 -9.88
C ALA A 54 1.54 -2.34 -10.85
N MET A 55 2.54 -1.49 -11.11
CA MET A 55 3.62 -1.79 -12.06
C MET A 55 4.84 -2.47 -11.43
N THR A 56 4.88 -2.63 -10.11
CA THR A 56 5.99 -3.29 -9.45
C THR A 56 6.06 -4.77 -9.86
N ASP A 57 7.26 -5.34 -9.87
CA ASP A 57 7.50 -6.71 -10.35
C ASP A 57 7.27 -7.74 -9.24
N PHE A 58 6.01 -7.82 -8.79
CA PHE A 58 5.58 -8.79 -7.79
C PHE A 58 4.30 -9.47 -8.25
N LYS A 59 4.19 -10.76 -7.95
CA LYS A 59 3.03 -11.56 -8.35
C LYS A 59 1.76 -11.13 -7.60
N HIS A 60 1.90 -10.85 -6.31
CA HIS A 60 0.79 -10.40 -5.45
C HIS A 60 1.17 -9.11 -4.76
N LYS A 61 0.24 -8.17 -4.69
CA LYS A 61 0.45 -6.86 -4.08
C LYS A 61 -0.64 -6.61 -3.06
N ILE A 62 -0.22 -6.37 -1.81
CA ILE A 62 -1.12 -6.16 -0.67
C ILE A 62 -0.88 -4.76 -0.12
N PHE A 63 -1.94 -4.03 0.16
CA PHE A 63 -1.86 -2.68 0.71
C PHE A 63 -2.76 -2.51 1.93
N ILE A 64 -2.23 -1.80 2.93
CA ILE A 64 -2.96 -1.36 4.11
C ILE A 64 -2.69 0.13 4.29
N ALA A 65 -3.72 0.94 4.53
CA ALA A 65 -3.54 2.38 4.72
C ALA A 65 -2.89 2.70 6.06
N GLY A 66 -2.15 3.82 6.10
CA GLY A 66 -1.51 4.31 7.32
C GLY A 66 -2.11 5.65 7.78
N ASN A 67 -1.53 6.24 8.83
CA ASN A 67 -2.08 7.44 9.44
C ASN A 67 -1.94 8.72 8.61
N HIS A 68 -1.15 8.70 7.56
CA HIS A 68 -1.05 9.81 6.60
C HIS A 68 -1.96 9.62 5.39
N ASP A 69 -2.72 8.54 5.33
CA ASP A 69 -3.51 8.19 4.15
C ASP A 69 -4.98 8.57 4.33
N PHE A 70 -5.24 9.85 4.57
CA PHE A 70 -6.59 10.37 4.86
C PHE A 70 -7.62 10.05 3.77
N GLY A 71 -7.20 10.04 2.49
CA GLY A 71 -8.11 9.74 1.39
C GLY A 71 -8.70 8.34 1.47
N PHE A 72 -7.97 7.38 2.03
CA PHE A 72 -8.43 6.00 2.19
C PHE A 72 -9.51 5.87 3.27
N GLU A 73 -9.49 6.74 4.27
CA GLU A 73 -10.53 6.76 5.29
C GLU A 73 -11.79 7.46 4.79
N MET A 74 -11.64 8.51 3.99
CA MET A 74 -12.73 9.37 3.55
C MET A 74 -13.45 8.88 2.29
N HIS A 75 -12.81 8.02 1.48
CA HIS A 75 -13.32 7.55 0.20
C HIS A 75 -13.57 6.04 0.25
N THR A 76 -14.83 5.66 0.37
CA THR A 76 -15.21 4.24 0.51
C THR A 76 -15.10 3.44 -0.79
N ASP A 77 -15.06 4.12 -1.95
CA ASP A 77 -14.93 3.48 -3.25
C ASP A 77 -13.48 3.15 -3.64
N ILE A 78 -12.52 3.53 -2.80
CA ILE A 78 -11.11 3.32 -3.07
C ILE A 78 -10.78 1.82 -3.24
N ALA A 79 -11.50 0.95 -2.53
CA ALA A 79 -11.30 -0.49 -2.61
C ALA A 79 -11.54 -1.03 -4.02
N GLU A 80 -12.49 -0.46 -4.75
CA GLU A 80 -12.77 -0.86 -6.12
C GLU A 80 -11.62 -0.48 -7.06
N GLU A 81 -11.01 0.69 -6.87
CA GLU A 81 -9.85 1.11 -7.66
C GLU A 81 -8.67 0.17 -7.45
N PHE A 82 -8.41 -0.25 -6.21
CA PHE A 82 -7.36 -1.21 -5.90
C PHE A 82 -7.62 -2.53 -6.63
N LYS A 83 -8.85 -3.01 -6.56
CA LYS A 83 -9.25 -4.28 -7.18
C LYS A 83 -9.07 -4.24 -8.69
N GLU A 84 -9.47 -3.15 -9.34
CA GLU A 84 -9.33 -2.99 -10.78
C GLU A 84 -7.86 -3.03 -11.23
N LYS A 85 -6.95 -2.60 -10.38
CA LYS A 85 -5.51 -2.62 -10.65
C LYS A 85 -4.82 -3.90 -10.19
N GLY A 86 -5.57 -4.87 -9.70
CA GLY A 86 -5.02 -6.14 -9.24
C GLY A 86 -4.30 -6.06 -7.90
N ILE A 87 -4.62 -5.05 -7.08
CA ILE A 87 -4.04 -4.85 -5.76
C ILE A 87 -5.03 -5.32 -4.70
N ILE A 88 -4.54 -6.06 -3.70
CA ILE A 88 -5.35 -6.53 -2.58
C ILE A 88 -5.32 -5.48 -1.48
N TYR A 89 -6.47 -4.84 -1.21
CA TYR A 89 -6.59 -3.87 -0.13
C TYR A 89 -7.20 -4.55 1.09
N LEU A 90 -6.45 -4.59 2.20
CA LEU A 90 -6.93 -5.20 3.44
C LEU A 90 -7.41 -4.11 4.40
N PHE A 91 -8.67 -4.24 4.81
CA PHE A 91 -9.30 -3.37 5.79
C PHE A 91 -10.06 -4.27 6.76
N ASP A 92 -9.45 -4.55 7.92
CA ASP A 92 -9.96 -5.51 8.91
C ASP A 92 -10.33 -6.84 8.27
N SER A 93 -9.45 -7.31 7.39
CA SER A 93 -9.70 -8.49 6.57
C SER A 93 -8.41 -9.27 6.33
N GLU A 94 -8.57 -10.46 5.77
CA GLU A 94 -7.46 -11.34 5.50
C GLU A 94 -7.48 -11.89 4.08
N VAL A 95 -6.31 -12.32 3.61
CA VAL A 95 -6.16 -13.05 2.35
C VAL A 95 -5.14 -14.18 2.59
N VAL A 96 -5.36 -15.30 1.92
CA VAL A 96 -4.42 -16.43 1.98
C VAL A 96 -3.76 -16.57 0.62
N ILE A 97 -2.42 -16.57 0.61
CA ILE A 97 -1.62 -16.73 -0.60
C ILE A 97 -0.63 -17.87 -0.35
N ASP A 98 -0.72 -18.92 -1.15
CA ASP A 98 0.14 -20.11 -1.04
C ASP A 98 0.20 -20.68 0.39
N GLY A 99 -0.95 -20.69 1.07
CA GLY A 99 -1.07 -21.20 2.43
C GLY A 99 -0.66 -20.24 3.53
N VAL A 100 -0.16 -19.05 3.18
CA VAL A 100 0.22 -18.02 4.15
C VAL A 100 -0.91 -17.00 4.29
N LYS A 101 -1.32 -16.76 5.53
CA LYS A 101 -2.39 -15.81 5.85
C LYS A 101 -1.81 -14.42 6.09
N PHE A 102 -2.40 -13.42 5.41
CA PHE A 102 -2.09 -12.01 5.61
C PHE A 102 -3.35 -11.34 6.17
N TYR A 103 -3.24 -10.72 7.32
CA TYR A 103 -4.32 -9.92 7.91
C TYR A 103 -3.88 -8.46 7.95
N GLY A 104 -4.77 -7.56 7.53
CA GLY A 104 -4.47 -6.12 7.53
C GLY A 104 -5.55 -5.28 8.17
N SER A 105 -5.12 -4.27 8.93
CA SER A 105 -6.00 -3.30 9.56
C SER A 105 -5.32 -1.93 9.56
N PRO A 106 -6.03 -0.85 9.13
CA PRO A 106 -5.46 0.50 9.15
C PRO A 106 -5.59 1.16 10.52
N TRP A 107 -6.42 0.62 11.42
CA TRP A 107 -6.71 1.24 12.70
C TRP A 107 -5.52 1.19 13.65
N GLN A 108 -5.37 2.26 14.45
CA GLN A 108 -4.27 2.42 15.38
C GLN A 108 -4.77 3.24 16.59
N PRO A 109 -4.01 3.25 17.71
CA PRO A 109 -4.34 4.14 18.81
C PRO A 109 -4.41 5.59 18.35
N GLU A 110 -5.34 6.36 18.92
CA GLU A 110 -5.53 7.77 18.58
C GLU A 110 -4.21 8.54 18.66
N PHE A 111 -3.92 9.29 17.59
CA PHE A 111 -2.72 10.13 17.50
C PHE A 111 -3.09 11.43 16.80
N TYR A 112 -3.39 12.47 17.58
CA TYR A 112 -3.89 13.76 17.06
C TYR A 112 -5.10 13.53 16.15
N ASP A 113 -5.23 14.34 15.08
CA ASP A 113 -6.29 14.18 14.07
C ASP A 113 -5.79 13.45 12.83
N TRP A 114 -4.83 12.57 12.97
CA TRP A 114 -4.31 11.74 11.87
C TRP A 114 -5.34 10.69 11.45
N ALA A 115 -5.18 10.15 10.24
CA ALA A 115 -6.13 9.18 9.69
C ALA A 115 -6.19 7.88 10.52
N PHE A 116 -7.34 7.24 10.47
CA PHE A 116 -7.60 5.93 11.09
C PHE A 116 -7.37 5.88 12.60
N ASN A 117 -7.89 6.87 13.30
CA ASN A 117 -7.87 6.88 14.77
C ASN A 117 -8.98 6.03 15.38
#